data_1c4915b13ae71c15f0de0fda42fa5fb0
#
_entry.id   1c4915b13ae71c15f0de0fda42fa5fb0
#
_cell.length_a   1.000
_cell.length_b   1.000
_cell.length_c   1.000
_cell.angle_alpha   90.00
_cell.angle_beta   90.00
_cell.angle_gamma   90.00
#
_symmetry.space_group_name_H-M   'P 1'
#
loop_
_entity.id
_entity.type
_entity.pdbx_description
1 polymer ?
#
loop_
_entity_poly.entity_id
_entity_poly.type
_entity_poly.pdbx_seq_one_letter_code
_entity_poly.pdbx_strand_id
1 'polypeptide(L)'
;KNGFKSEIIKNVECCGSLDYNSGRINKGLEYNLHANSEFCSGKYEKIIGYASGCSSFINKNSSTGIYQDATSFILNLINDKKNKFKKTQKNICIHRPCTSKSAEIDFDKLINTLKTIPKLNIFTFKDNYCCGAGAQNLIHNSENSLNIIKPKIEFIQSNNIDLILTYNIGCSLNFINSININNMKQVEVKHPITFINERMM
;
A
#
# COMPACT_ATOMS: atom_id res chain seq x y z
N LYS A 1 -15.13 14.41 -5.37
CA LYS A 1 -16.55 14.81 -5.28
C LYS A 1 -17.03 15.10 -3.84
N ASN A 2 -16.13 14.96 -2.86
CA ASN A 2 -16.46 15.14 -1.42
C ASN A 2 -16.16 16.55 -0.90
N GLY A 3 -16.01 17.55 -1.77
CA GLY A 3 -15.81 18.96 -1.39
C GLY A 3 -14.40 19.32 -0.93
N PHE A 4 -13.42 18.41 -1.03
CA PHE A 4 -12.04 18.72 -0.69
C PHE A 4 -11.34 19.47 -1.82
N LYS A 5 -10.61 20.54 -1.46
CA LYS A 5 -9.61 21.15 -2.34
C LYS A 5 -8.29 20.41 -2.12
N SER A 6 -7.70 19.88 -3.18
CA SER A 6 -6.44 19.14 -3.10
C SER A 6 -5.40 19.71 -4.05
N GLU A 7 -4.14 19.68 -3.65
CA GLU A 7 -3.01 20.03 -4.47
C GLU A 7 -1.87 19.02 -4.30
N ILE A 8 -0.96 18.95 -5.27
CA ILE A 8 0.23 18.10 -5.20
C ILE A 8 1.37 18.92 -4.61
N ILE A 9 1.97 18.43 -3.53
CA ILE A 9 3.17 19.05 -2.94
C ILE A 9 4.36 18.75 -3.87
N LYS A 10 5.04 19.79 -4.32
CA LYS A 10 6.14 19.68 -5.30
C LYS A 10 7.53 19.68 -4.67
N ASN A 11 7.67 20.18 -3.44
CA ASN A 11 8.97 20.44 -2.79
C ASN A 11 9.45 19.29 -1.89
N VAL A 12 8.75 18.16 -1.88
CA VAL A 12 9.14 16.98 -1.08
C VAL A 12 9.70 15.92 -2.01
N GLU A 13 11.01 15.67 -1.94
CA GLU A 13 11.69 14.72 -2.81
C GLU A 13 11.53 13.27 -2.33
N CYS A 14 11.77 13.01 -1.04
CA CYS A 14 11.75 11.68 -0.45
C CYS A 14 11.35 11.71 1.03
N CYS A 15 10.70 10.65 1.51
CA CYS A 15 10.43 10.48 2.95
C CYS A 15 11.65 9.97 3.75
N GLY A 16 12.71 9.51 3.09
CA GLY A 16 13.91 8.98 3.72
C GLY A 16 13.87 7.50 4.13
N SER A 17 12.72 6.84 4.04
CA SER A 17 12.53 5.46 4.52
C SER A 17 13.50 4.46 3.88
N LEU A 18 13.80 4.60 2.59
CA LEU A 18 14.67 3.68 1.86
C LEU A 18 16.12 3.78 2.36
N ASP A 19 16.64 5.01 2.49
CA ASP A 19 17.99 5.25 3.02
C ASP A 19 18.12 4.75 4.46
N TYR A 20 17.18 5.10 5.32
CA TYR A 20 17.16 4.66 6.72
C TYR A 20 17.21 3.14 6.85
N ASN A 21 16.31 2.43 6.16
CA ASN A 21 16.23 0.97 6.22
C ASN A 21 17.40 0.25 5.51
N SER A 22 18.22 0.99 4.75
CA SER A 22 19.43 0.48 4.10
C SER A 22 20.70 0.77 4.90
N GLY A 23 20.57 1.26 6.15
CA GLY A 23 21.68 1.57 7.04
C GLY A 23 22.25 2.99 6.89
N ARG A 24 21.79 3.79 5.92
CA ARG A 24 22.12 5.22 5.77
C ARG A 24 21.24 6.07 6.66
N ILE A 25 21.31 5.82 7.97
CA ILE A 25 20.39 6.34 8.98
C ILE A 25 20.31 7.87 8.95
N ASN A 26 21.45 8.56 9.02
CA ASN A 26 21.49 10.03 9.07
C ASN A 26 20.85 10.65 7.83
N LYS A 27 21.17 10.13 6.64
CA LYS A 27 20.59 10.59 5.39
C LYS A 27 19.06 10.37 5.34
N GLY A 28 18.62 9.21 5.81
CA GLY A 28 17.19 8.92 5.91
C GLY A 28 16.44 9.88 6.84
N LEU A 29 17.03 10.22 7.99
CA LEU A 29 16.47 11.19 8.94
C LEU A 29 16.49 12.61 8.39
N GLU A 30 17.52 13.01 7.66
CA GLU A 30 17.61 14.33 7.00
C GLU A 30 16.46 14.53 6.00
N TYR A 31 16.22 13.57 5.12
CA TYR A 31 15.07 13.61 4.21
C TYR A 31 13.74 13.65 4.96
N ASN A 32 13.64 12.91 6.07
CA ASN A 32 12.40 12.90 6.86
C ASN A 32 12.14 14.24 7.54
N LEU A 33 13.17 14.88 8.09
CA LEU A 33 13.07 16.21 8.68
C LEU A 33 12.65 17.25 7.65
N HIS A 34 13.26 17.23 6.45
CA HIS A 34 12.88 18.12 5.37
C HIS A 34 11.40 17.91 4.96
N ALA A 35 10.98 16.67 4.75
CA ALA A 35 9.57 16.36 4.42
C ALA A 35 8.62 16.86 5.52
N ASN A 36 8.93 16.62 6.80
CA ASN A 36 8.10 17.08 7.90
C ASN A 36 8.04 18.61 8.02
N SER A 37 9.13 19.33 7.74
CA SER A 37 9.11 20.80 7.74
C SER A 37 8.14 21.36 6.69
N GLU A 38 8.13 20.79 5.49
CA GLU A 38 7.20 21.16 4.44
C GLU A 38 5.75 20.84 4.80
N PHE A 39 5.51 19.66 5.41
CA PHE A 39 4.17 19.25 5.84
C PHE A 39 3.62 20.14 6.96
N CYS A 40 4.46 20.60 7.87
CA CYS A 40 4.09 21.39 9.02
C CYS A 40 4.13 22.91 8.78
N SER A 41 4.27 23.35 7.54
CA SER A 41 4.30 24.78 7.18
C SER A 41 3.02 25.57 7.50
N GLY A 42 1.98 24.92 8.03
CA GLY A 42 0.66 25.53 8.31
C GLY A 42 -0.22 25.75 7.07
N LYS A 43 0.26 25.33 5.90
CA LYS A 43 -0.40 25.53 4.61
C LYS A 43 -1.52 24.50 4.35
N TYR A 44 -1.42 23.33 4.97
CA TYR A 44 -2.32 22.20 4.72
C TYR A 44 -3.01 21.73 6.00
N GLU A 45 -4.28 21.38 5.90
CA GLU A 45 -5.02 20.74 6.99
C GLU A 45 -4.64 19.25 7.13
N LYS A 46 -4.35 18.59 5.99
CA LYS A 46 -3.91 17.19 5.94
C LYS A 46 -2.98 16.94 4.78
N ILE A 47 -2.03 16.06 5.00
CA ILE A 47 -1.12 15.51 3.99
C ILE A 47 -1.50 14.07 3.72
N ILE A 48 -1.78 13.73 2.48
CA ILE A 48 -2.21 12.38 2.10
C ILE A 48 -1.13 11.70 1.28
N GLY A 49 -0.58 10.61 1.80
CA GLY A 49 0.43 9.81 1.11
C GLY A 49 -0.13 8.50 0.55
N TYR A 50 0.42 8.04 -0.56
CA TYR A 50 -0.11 6.88 -1.31
C TYR A 50 0.75 5.61 -1.16
N ALA A 51 1.76 5.63 -0.31
CA ALA A 51 2.67 4.49 -0.12
C ALA A 51 2.89 4.21 1.36
N SER A 52 2.40 3.06 1.85
CA SER A 52 2.49 2.71 3.27
C SER A 52 3.91 2.64 3.83
N GLY A 53 4.92 2.44 3.00
CA GLY A 53 6.32 2.52 3.40
C GLY A 53 6.71 3.92 3.83
N CYS A 54 6.33 4.94 3.05
CA CYS A 54 6.53 6.35 3.41
C CYS A 54 5.65 6.73 4.60
N SER A 55 4.36 6.37 4.56
CA SER A 55 3.41 6.64 5.65
C SER A 55 3.91 6.12 6.99
N SER A 56 4.40 4.88 7.01
CA SER A 56 4.98 4.24 8.19
C SER A 56 6.19 5.00 8.75
N PHE A 57 7.08 5.47 7.88
CA PHE A 57 8.31 6.15 8.30
C PHE A 57 8.03 7.58 8.78
N ILE A 58 7.18 8.31 8.06
CA ILE A 58 6.77 9.66 8.44
C ILE A 58 6.04 9.61 9.79
N ASN A 59 5.04 8.74 9.96
CA ASN A 59 4.28 8.65 11.21
C ASN A 59 5.13 8.28 12.42
N LYS A 60 6.18 7.46 12.23
CA LYS A 60 7.12 7.13 13.32
C LYS A 60 7.97 8.30 13.77
N ASN A 61 8.27 9.25 12.89
CA ASN A 61 9.20 10.34 13.11
C ASN A 61 8.52 11.72 13.13
N SER A 62 7.20 11.78 13.09
CA SER A 62 6.41 13.02 13.18
C SER A 62 5.42 12.92 14.34
N SER A 63 5.33 13.97 15.13
CA SER A 63 4.37 14.10 16.24
C SER A 63 3.10 14.88 15.86
N THR A 64 3.00 15.36 14.62
CA THR A 64 1.96 16.34 14.24
C THR A 64 0.62 15.71 13.86
N GLY A 65 0.61 14.42 13.51
CA GLY A 65 -0.61 13.73 13.05
C GLY A 65 -1.23 14.30 11.77
N ILE A 66 -0.54 15.22 11.08
CA ILE A 66 -1.04 15.85 9.85
C ILE A 66 -0.99 14.89 8.67
N TYR A 67 -0.01 13.96 8.66
CA TYR A 67 0.17 12.99 7.58
C TYR A 67 -0.72 11.77 7.79
N GLN A 68 -1.41 11.34 6.73
CA GLN A 68 -2.26 10.15 6.74
C GLN A 68 -2.05 9.33 5.46
N ASP A 69 -2.09 8.01 5.59
CA ASP A 69 -2.10 7.12 4.42
C ASP A 69 -3.41 7.25 3.63
N ALA A 70 -3.31 7.29 2.32
CA ALA A 70 -4.47 7.41 1.43
C ALA A 70 -5.49 6.29 1.63
N THR A 71 -5.04 5.07 1.98
CA THR A 71 -5.95 3.96 2.25
C THR A 71 -6.82 4.27 3.45
N SER A 72 -6.22 4.67 4.58
CA SER A 72 -6.96 5.05 5.79
C SER A 72 -7.88 6.24 5.54
N PHE A 73 -7.37 7.27 4.87
CA PHE A 73 -8.16 8.47 4.56
C PHE A 73 -9.41 8.15 3.74
N ILE A 74 -9.25 7.44 2.63
CA ILE A 74 -10.35 7.09 1.73
C ILE A 74 -11.34 6.13 2.40
N LEU A 75 -10.86 5.12 3.13
CA LEU A 75 -11.74 4.21 3.87
C LEU A 75 -12.60 4.94 4.93
N ASN A 76 -12.10 6.04 5.48
CA ASN A 76 -12.89 6.88 6.41
C ASN A 76 -13.97 7.71 5.71
N LEU A 77 -13.78 8.02 4.42
CA LEU A 77 -14.76 8.75 3.61
C LEU A 77 -15.84 7.84 2.99
N ILE A 78 -15.53 6.55 2.81
CA ILE A 78 -16.47 5.58 2.27
C ILE A 78 -17.53 5.28 3.33
N ASN A 79 -18.79 5.50 2.96
CA ASN A 79 -19.94 5.08 3.75
C ASN A 79 -20.57 3.86 3.08
N ASP A 80 -20.36 2.68 3.64
CA ASP A 80 -20.76 1.39 3.06
C ASP A 80 -22.26 1.29 2.76
N LYS A 81 -23.10 2.08 3.47
CA LYS A 81 -24.55 2.12 3.22
C LYS A 81 -24.95 3.04 2.07
N LYS A 82 -24.12 4.00 1.68
CA LYS A 82 -24.41 4.98 0.63
C LYS A 82 -23.66 4.71 -0.67
N ASN A 83 -22.48 4.12 -0.60
CA ASN A 83 -21.69 3.85 -1.79
C ASN A 83 -22.17 2.59 -2.50
N LYS A 84 -22.39 2.70 -3.80
CA LYS A 84 -22.73 1.57 -4.67
C LYS A 84 -21.51 1.17 -5.49
N PHE A 85 -21.34 -0.13 -5.67
CA PHE A 85 -20.21 -0.68 -6.41
C PHE A 85 -20.69 -1.55 -7.58
N LYS A 86 -19.96 -1.47 -8.68
CA LYS A 86 -20.15 -2.32 -9.85
C LYS A 86 -19.86 -3.77 -9.49
N LYS A 87 -20.75 -4.68 -9.88
CA LYS A 87 -20.55 -6.12 -9.77
C LYS A 87 -19.22 -6.53 -10.40
N THR A 88 -18.42 -7.29 -9.67
CA THR A 88 -17.07 -7.69 -10.10
C THR A 88 -16.84 -9.16 -9.78
N GLN A 89 -16.80 -10.00 -10.82
CA GLN A 89 -16.54 -11.44 -10.65
C GLN A 89 -15.03 -11.68 -10.79
N LYS A 90 -14.32 -11.56 -9.69
CA LYS A 90 -12.86 -11.79 -9.58
C LYS A 90 -12.52 -12.46 -8.26
N ASN A 91 -11.47 -13.28 -8.29
CA ASN A 91 -10.80 -13.77 -7.10
C ASN A 91 -9.68 -12.78 -6.76
N ILE A 92 -9.79 -12.06 -5.65
CA ILE A 92 -8.75 -11.13 -5.22
C ILE A 92 -8.04 -11.64 -3.99
N CYS A 93 -6.75 -11.41 -3.91
CA CYS A 93 -5.96 -11.66 -2.70
C CYS A 93 -5.43 -10.35 -2.13
N ILE A 94 -5.67 -10.10 -0.85
CA ILE A 94 -5.19 -8.89 -0.18
C ILE A 94 -3.90 -9.23 0.57
N HIS A 95 -2.82 -8.56 0.18
CA HIS A 95 -1.56 -8.60 0.91
C HIS A 95 -1.51 -7.48 1.94
N ARG A 96 -1.30 -7.85 3.21
CA ARG A 96 -1.05 -6.91 4.30
C ARG A 96 0.47 -6.65 4.42
N PRO A 97 0.99 -5.50 4.00
CA PRO A 97 2.40 -5.15 4.16
C PRO A 97 2.81 -5.06 5.63
N CYS A 98 4.08 -5.35 5.93
CA CYS A 98 4.63 -5.21 7.29
C CYS A 98 4.55 -3.77 7.83
N THR A 99 4.45 -2.77 6.95
CA THR A 99 4.29 -1.34 7.27
C THR A 99 2.88 -0.94 7.68
N SER A 100 1.88 -1.82 7.56
CA SER A 100 0.45 -1.52 7.78
C SER A 100 0.17 -0.90 9.14
N LYS A 101 0.72 -1.48 10.20
CA LYS A 101 0.49 -1.01 11.57
C LYS A 101 1.03 0.41 11.78
N SER A 102 2.25 0.67 11.33
CA SER A 102 2.88 1.98 11.50
C SER A 102 2.35 3.04 10.51
N ALA A 103 1.72 2.61 9.42
CA ALA A 103 0.99 3.48 8.51
C ALA A 103 -0.48 3.69 8.94
N GLU A 104 -0.88 3.11 10.09
CA GLU A 104 -2.23 3.22 10.67
C GLU A 104 -3.35 2.81 9.71
N ILE A 105 -3.11 1.74 8.93
CA ILE A 105 -4.10 1.22 7.98
C ILE A 105 -4.96 0.17 8.66
N ASP A 106 -6.26 0.45 8.74
CA ASP A 106 -7.27 -0.48 9.24
C ASP A 106 -7.56 -1.55 8.18
N PHE A 107 -6.92 -2.71 8.36
CA PHE A 107 -7.02 -3.84 7.44
C PHE A 107 -8.41 -4.48 7.45
N ASP A 108 -9.07 -4.53 8.59
CA ASP A 108 -10.40 -5.12 8.72
C ASP A 108 -11.44 -4.23 8.05
N LYS A 109 -11.31 -2.92 8.18
CA LYS A 109 -12.15 -1.96 7.47
C LYS A 109 -11.97 -2.06 5.96
N LEU A 110 -10.73 -2.24 5.48
CA LEU A 110 -10.46 -2.49 4.06
C LEU A 110 -11.18 -3.74 3.57
N ILE A 111 -11.05 -4.87 4.30
CA ILE A 111 -11.73 -6.12 3.96
C ILE A 111 -13.26 -5.93 3.95
N ASN A 112 -13.81 -5.29 4.97
CA ASN A 112 -15.25 -5.06 5.08
C ASN A 112 -15.77 -4.18 3.94
N THR A 113 -15.04 -3.14 3.57
CA THR A 113 -15.39 -2.31 2.40
C THR A 113 -15.37 -3.12 1.11
N LEU A 114 -14.36 -3.95 0.89
CA LEU A 114 -14.27 -4.79 -0.31
C LEU A 114 -15.38 -5.85 -0.36
N LYS A 115 -15.83 -6.39 0.78
CA LYS A 115 -16.96 -7.32 0.87
C LYS A 115 -18.30 -6.72 0.40
N THR A 116 -18.41 -5.40 0.35
CA THR A 116 -19.62 -4.74 -0.17
C THR A 116 -19.69 -4.75 -1.71
N ILE A 117 -18.60 -5.11 -2.40
CA ILE A 117 -18.56 -5.23 -3.87
C ILE A 117 -19.20 -6.55 -4.28
N PRO A 118 -20.32 -6.52 -5.05
CA PRO A 118 -21.07 -7.73 -5.37
C PRO A 118 -20.24 -8.71 -6.22
N LYS A 119 -20.30 -10.01 -5.88
CA LYS A 119 -19.63 -11.14 -6.55
C LYS A 119 -18.09 -11.12 -6.48
N LEU A 120 -17.50 -10.34 -5.60
CA LEU A 120 -16.08 -10.37 -5.35
C LEU A 120 -15.72 -11.49 -4.38
N ASN A 121 -14.82 -12.39 -4.77
CA ASN A 121 -14.26 -13.39 -3.87
C ASN A 121 -12.97 -12.84 -3.25
N ILE A 122 -12.88 -12.84 -1.92
CA ILE A 122 -11.77 -12.22 -1.20
C ILE A 122 -10.97 -13.29 -0.49
N PHE A 123 -9.67 -13.31 -0.77
CA PHE A 123 -8.66 -14.14 -0.13
C PHE A 123 -7.68 -13.26 0.63
N THR A 124 -7.10 -13.80 1.69
CA THR A 124 -5.97 -13.21 2.42
C THR A 124 -4.90 -14.28 2.63
N PHE A 125 -3.64 -13.88 2.66
CA PHE A 125 -2.60 -14.82 3.06
C PHE A 125 -2.78 -15.18 4.54
N LYS A 126 -2.65 -16.47 4.88
CA LYS A 126 -2.81 -16.97 6.25
C LYS A 126 -1.73 -16.46 7.19
N ASP A 127 -0.59 -16.11 6.64
CA ASP A 127 0.56 -15.59 7.35
C ASP A 127 0.77 -14.09 7.09
N ASN A 128 1.37 -13.43 8.06
CA ASN A 128 1.80 -12.04 7.95
C ASN A 128 3.27 -11.95 7.48
N TYR A 129 3.79 -12.95 6.76
CA TYR A 129 5.17 -12.94 6.29
C TYR A 129 5.43 -11.81 5.28
N CYS A 130 6.63 -11.29 5.36
CA CYS A 130 7.12 -10.27 4.44
C CYS A 130 6.95 -10.72 2.98
N CYS A 131 6.76 -9.76 2.08
CA CYS A 131 6.79 -10.02 0.64
C CYS A 131 8.21 -10.19 0.08
N GLY A 132 9.24 -10.03 0.91
CA GLY A 132 10.64 -10.15 0.48
C GLY A 132 11.25 -8.89 -0.14
N ALA A 133 10.48 -7.85 -0.43
CA ALA A 133 11.00 -6.64 -1.07
C ALA A 133 12.00 -5.86 -0.19
N GLY A 134 11.84 -5.91 1.15
CA GLY A 134 12.60 -5.29 2.23
C GLY A 134 13.63 -4.25 1.83
N ALA A 135 13.32 -2.96 1.98
CA ALA A 135 14.19 -1.86 1.57
C ALA A 135 14.80 -2.07 0.17
N GLN A 136 16.08 -2.42 0.10
CA GLN A 136 16.80 -2.68 -1.15
C GLN A 136 16.99 -4.17 -1.46
N ASN A 137 16.40 -5.10 -0.68
CA ASN A 137 16.57 -6.54 -0.87
C ASN A 137 16.13 -6.99 -2.27
N LEU A 138 15.03 -6.41 -2.78
CA LEU A 138 14.56 -6.67 -4.15
C LEU A 138 15.62 -6.35 -5.23
N ILE A 139 16.48 -5.36 -4.98
CA ILE A 139 17.48 -4.90 -5.96
C ILE A 139 18.81 -5.62 -5.76
N HIS A 140 19.31 -5.70 -4.53
CA HIS A 140 20.65 -6.19 -4.23
C HIS A 140 20.72 -7.67 -3.90
N ASN A 141 19.57 -8.29 -3.58
CA ASN A 141 19.48 -9.72 -3.24
C ASN A 141 18.17 -10.31 -3.79
N SER A 142 18.02 -10.23 -5.10
CA SER A 142 16.81 -10.64 -5.81
C SER A 142 16.45 -12.11 -5.59
N GLU A 143 17.42 -13.00 -5.51
CA GLU A 143 17.20 -14.43 -5.26
C GLU A 143 16.55 -14.64 -3.88
N ASN A 144 17.08 -14.03 -2.83
CA ASN A 144 16.49 -14.10 -1.50
C ASN A 144 15.07 -13.50 -1.48
N SER A 145 14.87 -12.39 -2.19
CA SER A 145 13.54 -11.76 -2.32
C SER A 145 12.52 -12.70 -2.96
N LEU A 146 12.93 -13.43 -4.03
CA LEU A 146 12.10 -14.42 -4.70
C LEU A 146 11.82 -15.65 -3.82
N ASN A 147 12.80 -16.11 -3.05
CA ASN A 147 12.61 -17.22 -2.10
C ASN A 147 11.60 -16.88 -1.02
N ILE A 148 11.64 -15.64 -0.49
CA ILE A 148 10.71 -15.18 0.55
C ILE A 148 9.26 -15.09 0.02
N ILE A 149 9.06 -14.61 -1.22
CA ILE A 149 7.72 -14.44 -1.79
C ILE A 149 7.13 -15.74 -2.35
N LYS A 150 7.94 -16.75 -2.61
CA LYS A 150 7.55 -18.01 -3.27
C LYS A 150 6.28 -18.65 -2.69
N PRO A 151 6.10 -18.82 -1.37
CA PRO A 151 4.87 -19.41 -0.82
C PRO A 151 3.61 -18.59 -1.16
N LYS A 152 3.75 -17.26 -1.32
CA LYS A 152 2.62 -16.40 -1.72
C LYS A 152 2.27 -16.59 -3.19
N ILE A 153 3.26 -16.80 -4.04
CA ILE A 153 3.05 -17.08 -5.47
C ILE A 153 2.36 -18.44 -5.64
N GLU A 154 2.79 -19.46 -4.90
CA GLU A 154 2.15 -20.78 -4.89
C GLU A 154 0.68 -20.70 -4.43
N PHE A 155 0.40 -19.90 -3.40
CA PHE A 155 -0.96 -19.64 -2.94
C PHE A 155 -1.82 -18.97 -4.02
N ILE A 156 -1.28 -17.98 -4.73
CA ILE A 156 -1.95 -17.26 -5.82
C ILE A 156 -2.33 -18.22 -6.95
N GLN A 157 -1.41 -19.09 -7.34
CA GLN A 157 -1.66 -20.10 -8.37
C GLN A 157 -2.74 -21.11 -7.95
N SER A 158 -2.60 -21.66 -6.74
CA SER A 158 -3.51 -22.70 -6.21
C SER A 158 -4.95 -22.22 -6.02
N ASN A 159 -5.16 -20.92 -5.83
CA ASN A 159 -6.48 -20.34 -5.60
C ASN A 159 -7.03 -19.57 -6.81
N ASN A 160 -6.40 -19.67 -7.99
CA ASN A 160 -6.80 -18.97 -9.20
C ASN A 160 -7.07 -17.47 -8.95
N ILE A 161 -6.11 -16.79 -8.32
CA ILE A 161 -6.24 -15.37 -8.00
C ILE A 161 -6.06 -14.54 -9.28
N ASP A 162 -7.00 -13.63 -9.54
CA ASP A 162 -6.99 -12.71 -10.68
C ASP A 162 -6.28 -11.40 -10.37
N LEU A 163 -6.30 -10.97 -9.09
CA LEU A 163 -5.81 -9.66 -8.68
C LEU A 163 -5.24 -9.69 -7.27
N ILE A 164 -4.06 -9.12 -7.12
CA ILE A 164 -3.43 -8.87 -5.83
C ILE A 164 -3.61 -7.40 -5.46
N LEU A 165 -4.14 -7.14 -4.26
CA LEU A 165 -4.24 -5.81 -3.70
C LEU A 165 -3.16 -5.61 -2.64
N THR A 166 -2.32 -4.60 -2.82
CA THR A 166 -1.31 -4.21 -1.82
C THR A 166 -1.06 -2.70 -1.88
N TYR A 167 -0.83 -2.08 -0.72
CA TYR A 167 -0.65 -0.63 -0.57
C TYR A 167 0.80 -0.23 -0.24
N ASN A 168 1.76 -1.13 -0.54
CA ASN A 168 3.19 -0.83 -0.44
C ASN A 168 3.87 -1.03 -1.79
N ILE A 169 4.58 0.00 -2.27
CA ILE A 169 5.20 -0.03 -3.59
C ILE A 169 6.26 -1.12 -3.73
N GLY A 170 7.08 -1.35 -2.70
CA GLY A 170 8.07 -2.44 -2.72
C GLY A 170 7.40 -3.80 -2.84
N CYS A 171 6.31 -4.04 -2.10
CA CYS A 171 5.52 -5.27 -2.22
C CYS A 171 4.92 -5.40 -3.62
N SER A 172 4.35 -4.32 -4.17
CA SER A 172 3.79 -4.33 -5.53
C SER A 172 4.84 -4.73 -6.56
N LEU A 173 6.03 -4.12 -6.50
CA LEU A 173 7.12 -4.42 -7.42
C LEU A 173 7.58 -5.89 -7.32
N ASN A 174 7.69 -6.44 -6.11
CA ASN A 174 8.10 -7.83 -5.95
C ASN A 174 7.03 -8.82 -6.41
N PHE A 175 5.75 -8.53 -6.18
CA PHE A 175 4.67 -9.34 -6.76
C PHE A 175 4.69 -9.29 -8.29
N ILE A 176 4.81 -8.11 -8.90
CA ILE A 176 4.88 -7.94 -10.36
C ILE A 176 6.07 -8.71 -10.94
N ASN A 177 7.25 -8.59 -10.34
CA ASN A 177 8.45 -9.31 -10.76
C ASN A 177 8.24 -10.83 -10.69
N SER A 178 7.71 -11.32 -9.57
CA SER A 178 7.47 -12.74 -9.35
C SER A 178 6.39 -13.31 -10.28
N ILE A 179 5.33 -12.56 -10.56
CA ILE A 179 4.28 -12.89 -11.52
C ILE A 179 4.89 -13.05 -12.92
N ASN A 180 5.75 -12.12 -13.34
CA ASN A 180 6.40 -12.17 -14.65
C ASN A 180 7.33 -13.38 -14.78
N ILE A 181 8.16 -13.66 -13.77
CA ILE A 181 9.08 -14.80 -13.75
C ILE A 181 8.31 -16.12 -13.85
N ASN A 182 7.16 -16.22 -13.19
CA ASN A 182 6.32 -17.43 -13.19
C ASN A 182 5.30 -17.48 -14.35
N ASN A 183 5.41 -16.60 -15.35
CA ASN A 183 4.52 -16.51 -16.50
C ASN A 183 3.02 -16.37 -16.16
N MET A 184 2.68 -15.75 -15.03
CA MET A 184 1.32 -15.55 -14.56
C MET A 184 0.74 -14.20 -15.03
N LYS A 185 0.94 -13.84 -16.29
CA LYS A 185 0.60 -12.50 -16.86
C LYS A 185 -0.87 -12.10 -16.73
N GLN A 186 -1.78 -13.06 -16.45
CA GLN A 186 -3.20 -12.80 -16.20
C GLN A 186 -3.49 -12.22 -14.82
N VAL A 187 -2.51 -12.30 -13.88
CA VAL A 187 -2.67 -11.79 -12.51
C VAL A 187 -2.26 -10.32 -12.46
N GLU A 188 -3.20 -9.47 -12.07
CA GLU A 188 -2.95 -8.04 -11.89
C GLU A 188 -2.42 -7.73 -10.48
N VAL A 189 -1.67 -6.63 -10.32
CA VAL A 189 -1.32 -6.08 -9.00
C VAL A 189 -1.77 -4.63 -8.96
N LYS A 190 -2.60 -4.27 -7.96
CA LYS A 190 -3.15 -2.92 -7.83
C LYS A 190 -3.10 -2.41 -6.39
N HIS A 191 -3.10 -1.10 -6.25
CA HIS A 191 -3.38 -0.47 -4.97
C HIS A 191 -4.87 -0.59 -4.63
N PRO A 192 -5.27 -0.92 -3.38
CA PRO A 192 -6.67 -1.12 -3.01
C PRO A 192 -7.57 0.07 -3.36
N ILE A 193 -7.10 1.29 -3.14
CA ILE A 193 -7.90 2.50 -3.43
C ILE A 193 -8.13 2.70 -4.92
N THR A 194 -7.15 2.35 -5.76
CA THR A 194 -7.33 2.36 -7.22
C THR A 194 -8.44 1.38 -7.62
N PHE A 195 -8.39 0.16 -7.10
CA PHE A 195 -9.41 -0.85 -7.38
C PHE A 195 -10.81 -0.41 -6.89
N ILE A 196 -10.92 0.09 -5.67
CA ILE A 196 -12.18 0.60 -5.11
C ILE A 196 -12.73 1.73 -5.99
N ASN A 197 -11.91 2.70 -6.36
CA ASN A 197 -12.33 3.83 -7.21
C ASN A 197 -12.84 3.37 -8.59
N GLU A 198 -12.21 2.38 -9.22
CA GLU A 198 -12.66 1.78 -10.49
C GLU A 198 -14.03 1.10 -10.36
N ARG A 199 -14.43 0.69 -9.17
CA ARG A 199 -15.68 -0.04 -8.89
C ARG A 199 -16.80 0.86 -8.37
N MET A 200 -16.50 2.05 -7.85
CA MET A 200 -17.53 3.00 -7.42
C MET A 200 -18.41 3.43 -8.61
N MET A 201 -19.73 3.56 -8.33
CA MET A 201 -20.74 4.03 -9.30
C MET A 201 -21.06 5.51 -9.10
#